data_2016c0126637da7707477578fb02d1be
#
_entry.id   2016c0126637da7707477578fb02d1be
#
_cell.length_a   1.000
_cell.length_b   1.000
_cell.length_c   1.000
_cell.angle_alpha   90.00
_cell.angle_beta   90.00
_cell.angle_gamma   90.00
#
_symmetry.space_group_name_H-M   'P 1'
#
loop_
_entity.id
_entity.type
_entity.pdbx_description
1 polymer ?
#
loop_
_entity_poly.entity_id
_entity_poly.type
_entity_poly.pdbx_seq_one_letter_code
_entity_poly.pdbx_strand_id
1 'polypeptide(L)'
;LLYDATATMNLGLEFGLARKWTLDIPVNYHPWKPADGKRLRHWGVQPEVRYWFCERFNRTFMGLHGHYAEFNVGGWPDWSFISKNMQNNRYQGHLYGGGVSIGHSWILKKRWSLEASVGVGYARIVYDKYPCTQCGTKEKEDNKNYFGPTKASVSLIYVIK
;
A
#
# COMPACT_ATOMS: atom_id res chain seq x y z
N LEU A 1 1.05 -5.98 -1.02
CA LEU A 1 1.73 -7.21 -0.53
C LEU A 1 3.23 -7.24 -0.83
N LEU A 2 3.67 -6.80 -2.02
CA LEU A 2 5.12 -6.69 -2.30
C LEU A 2 5.80 -5.55 -1.51
N TYR A 3 5.07 -4.52 -1.17
CA TYR A 3 5.59 -3.37 -0.42
C TYR A 3 5.85 -3.72 1.05
N ASP A 4 5.02 -4.56 1.66
CA ASP A 4 5.11 -4.90 3.08
C ASP A 4 6.27 -5.86 3.37
N ALA A 5 6.71 -6.64 2.39
CA ALA A 5 7.87 -7.54 2.51
C ALA A 5 9.22 -6.80 2.63
N THR A 6 9.26 -5.49 2.38
CA THR A 6 10.48 -4.67 2.37
C THR A 6 10.62 -3.71 3.55
N ALA A 7 9.98 -4.00 4.70
CA ALA A 7 10.02 -3.17 5.90
C ALA A 7 9.61 -1.71 5.64
N THR A 8 8.46 -1.50 5.02
CA THR A 8 7.89 -0.19 4.77
C THR A 8 7.36 0.41 6.07
N MET A 9 7.71 1.65 6.38
CA MET A 9 7.10 2.38 7.47
C MET A 9 5.66 2.75 7.12
N ASN A 10 4.73 2.33 7.98
CA ASN A 10 3.31 2.61 7.83
C ASN A 10 2.84 3.41 9.03
N LEU A 11 2.29 4.57 8.79
CA LEU A 11 1.65 5.42 9.80
C LEU A 11 0.26 5.77 9.31
N GLY A 12 -0.75 5.56 10.15
CA GLY A 12 -2.14 5.86 9.84
C GLY A 12 -2.83 6.63 10.95
N LEU A 13 -3.82 7.41 10.56
CA LEU A 13 -4.74 8.09 11.47
C LEU A 13 -6.16 7.60 11.17
N GLU A 14 -6.85 7.13 12.20
CA GLU A 14 -8.23 6.68 12.10
C GLU A 14 -9.17 7.58 12.91
N PHE A 15 -10.19 8.10 12.24
CA PHE A 15 -11.17 9.02 12.79
C PHE A 15 -12.54 8.36 12.89
N GLY A 16 -13.16 8.44 14.06
CA GLY A 16 -14.54 8.02 14.24
C GLY A 16 -15.52 9.03 13.65
N LEU A 17 -16.24 8.65 12.59
CA LEU A 17 -17.24 9.49 11.93
C LEU A 17 -18.63 9.33 12.58
N ALA A 18 -18.98 8.12 12.97
CA ALA A 18 -20.25 7.79 13.63
C ALA A 18 -20.09 6.57 14.54
N ARG A 19 -21.18 6.10 15.15
CA ARG A 19 -21.15 4.95 16.09
C ARG A 19 -20.53 3.67 15.51
N LYS A 20 -20.68 3.47 14.19
CA LYS A 20 -20.23 2.27 13.48
C LYS A 20 -19.32 2.61 12.26
N TRP A 21 -18.99 3.87 12.06
CA TRP A 21 -18.21 4.30 10.91
C TRP A 21 -16.93 4.98 11.33
N THR A 22 -15.84 4.61 10.66
CA THR A 22 -14.53 5.26 10.81
C THR A 22 -13.93 5.54 9.44
N LEU A 23 -13.03 6.51 9.39
CA LEU A 23 -12.18 6.83 8.26
C LEU A 23 -10.75 6.59 8.66
N ASP A 24 -10.09 5.66 8.02
CA ASP A 24 -8.66 5.36 8.18
C ASP A 24 -7.87 5.94 7.01
N ILE A 25 -6.77 6.62 7.31
CA ILE A 25 -5.88 7.23 6.32
C ILE A 25 -4.45 6.77 6.59
N PRO A 26 -4.09 5.54 6.16
CA PRO A 26 -2.71 5.08 6.24
C PRO A 26 -1.86 5.71 5.14
N VAL A 27 -0.65 6.09 5.52
CA VAL A 27 0.40 6.58 4.62
C VAL A 27 1.58 5.61 4.71
N ASN A 28 1.99 5.11 3.58
CA ASN A 28 3.15 4.24 3.44
C ASN A 28 4.31 5.04 2.88
N TYR A 29 5.44 4.98 3.53
CA TYR A 29 6.66 5.63 3.08
C TYR A 29 7.86 4.70 3.21
N HIS A 30 8.60 4.55 2.12
CA HIS A 30 9.81 3.74 2.07
C HIS A 30 11.02 4.63 1.77
N PRO A 31 11.76 5.08 2.81
CA PRO A 31 12.88 6.00 2.64
C PRO A 31 14.21 5.33 2.28
N TRP A 32 14.29 4.01 2.36
CA TRP A 32 15.55 3.28 2.28
C TRP A 32 16.15 3.33 0.88
N LYS A 33 17.45 3.63 0.83
CA LYS A 33 18.29 3.49 -0.37
C LYS A 33 19.09 2.20 -0.17
N PRO A 34 18.75 1.08 -0.82
CA PRO A 34 19.59 -0.10 -0.79
C PRO A 34 20.98 0.24 -1.35
N ALA A 35 22.04 -0.36 -0.79
CA ALA A 35 23.39 -0.26 -1.33
C ALA A 35 23.45 -0.80 -2.77
N ASP A 36 24.47 -0.42 -3.55
CA ASP A 36 24.75 -0.91 -4.90
C ASP A 36 23.83 -0.43 -6.04
N GLY A 37 23.55 0.88 -6.13
CA GLY A 37 22.89 1.45 -7.31
C GLY A 37 21.41 1.10 -7.47
N LYS A 38 20.85 0.34 -6.55
CA LYS A 38 19.43 0.00 -6.51
C LYS A 38 18.60 1.19 -6.03
N ARG A 39 17.50 1.46 -6.72
CA ARG A 39 16.53 2.48 -6.31
C ARG A 39 15.21 1.80 -6.00
N LEU A 40 14.76 1.93 -4.76
CA LEU A 40 13.43 1.54 -4.33
C LEU A 40 12.85 2.68 -3.48
N ARG A 41 12.22 3.61 -4.15
CA ARG A 41 11.53 4.70 -3.50
C ARG A 41 10.07 4.63 -3.87
N HIS A 42 9.21 4.49 -2.88
CA HIS A 42 7.77 4.56 -3.08
C HIS A 42 7.10 5.28 -1.90
N TRP A 43 6.03 5.91 -2.20
CA TRP A 43 5.09 6.42 -1.22
C TRP A 43 3.68 6.13 -1.70
N GLY A 44 2.76 6.01 -0.78
CA GLY A 44 1.38 5.76 -1.12
C GLY A 44 0.44 6.10 0.02
N VAL A 45 -0.80 6.38 -0.33
CA VAL A 45 -1.90 6.62 0.58
C VAL A 45 -3.06 5.72 0.21
N GLN A 46 -3.73 5.17 1.22
CA GLN A 46 -4.85 4.24 1.03
C GLN A 46 -6.01 4.58 1.97
N PRO A 47 -6.72 5.70 1.75
CA PRO A 47 -7.88 6.06 2.54
C PRO A 47 -8.95 4.96 2.47
N GLU A 48 -9.51 4.63 3.63
CA GLU A 48 -10.49 3.57 3.79
C GLU A 48 -11.63 4.03 4.69
N VAL A 49 -12.85 3.90 4.20
CA VAL A 49 -14.06 4.04 5.01
C VAL A 49 -14.44 2.67 5.53
N ARG A 50 -14.59 2.53 6.85
CA ARG A 50 -14.85 1.27 7.56
C ARG A 50 -16.21 1.27 8.22
N TYR A 51 -16.91 0.17 8.06
CA TYR A 51 -18.14 -0.12 8.77
C TYR A 51 -17.90 -1.24 9.79
N TRP A 52 -18.12 -0.95 11.04
CA TRP A 52 -17.96 -1.88 12.18
C TRP A 52 -19.27 -2.60 12.48
N PHE A 53 -19.24 -3.92 12.55
CA PHE A 53 -20.45 -4.70 12.82
C PHE A 53 -20.97 -4.51 14.24
N CYS A 54 -20.08 -4.29 15.21
CA CYS A 54 -20.42 -4.00 16.60
C CYS A 54 -20.34 -2.49 16.87
N GLU A 55 -19.28 -2.05 17.49
CA GLU A 55 -18.96 -0.64 17.76
C GLU A 55 -17.63 -0.29 17.08
N ARG A 56 -17.42 1.02 16.83
CA ARG A 56 -16.15 1.48 16.23
C ARG A 56 -14.95 1.02 17.05
N PHE A 57 -13.89 0.64 16.36
CA PHE A 57 -12.63 0.13 16.92
C PHE A 57 -12.75 -1.22 17.66
N ASN A 58 -13.83 -1.95 17.46
CA ASN A 58 -14.06 -3.20 18.15
C ASN A 58 -14.52 -4.31 17.22
N ARG A 59 -13.78 -5.43 17.23
CA ARG A 59 -14.05 -6.65 16.49
C ARG A 59 -13.94 -6.48 14.97
N THR A 60 -14.92 -7.00 14.23
CA THR A 60 -14.88 -7.12 12.77
C THR A 60 -15.43 -5.88 12.09
N PHE A 61 -14.77 -5.47 11.03
CA PHE A 61 -15.23 -4.42 10.13
C PHE A 61 -15.12 -4.85 8.67
N MET A 62 -15.88 -4.18 7.81
CA MET A 62 -15.70 -4.16 6.37
C MET A 62 -15.28 -2.76 5.95
N GLY A 63 -14.41 -2.67 4.96
CA GLY A 63 -13.91 -1.40 4.44
C GLY A 63 -14.06 -1.26 2.94
N LEU A 64 -14.23 -0.03 2.50
CA LEU A 64 -14.07 0.40 1.13
C LEU A 64 -12.87 1.32 1.05
N HIS A 65 -11.86 0.95 0.27
CA HIS A 65 -10.63 1.72 0.16
C HIS A 65 -10.35 2.17 -1.27
N GLY A 66 -9.83 3.39 -1.39
CA GLY A 66 -9.10 3.83 -2.56
C GLY A 66 -7.61 3.78 -2.29
N HIS A 67 -6.78 3.62 -3.31
CA HIS A 67 -5.33 3.69 -3.15
C HIS A 67 -4.70 4.48 -4.29
N TYR A 68 -3.69 5.25 -3.91
CA TYR A 68 -2.79 5.94 -4.82
C TYR A 68 -1.36 5.77 -4.34
N ALA A 69 -0.47 5.38 -5.23
CA ALA A 69 0.94 5.29 -4.91
C ALA A 69 1.81 5.66 -6.10
N GLU A 70 2.97 6.23 -5.82
CA GLU A 70 4.03 6.49 -6.79
C GLU A 70 5.23 5.61 -6.47
N PHE A 71 5.83 5.08 -7.51
CA PHE A 71 7.00 4.23 -7.38
C PHE A 71 8.09 4.63 -8.38
N ASN A 72 9.33 4.45 -7.93
CA ASN A 72 10.51 4.61 -8.76
C ASN A 72 11.46 3.46 -8.42
N VAL A 73 11.48 2.46 -9.28
CA VAL A 73 12.19 1.19 -9.06
C VAL A 73 13.16 0.93 -10.19
N GLY A 74 14.40 0.59 -9.85
CA GLY A 74 15.42 0.21 -10.82
C GLY A 74 16.55 -0.60 -10.18
N GLY A 75 17.20 -1.46 -10.96
CA GLY A 75 18.36 -2.25 -10.50
C GLY A 75 18.03 -3.47 -9.62
N TRP A 76 16.83 -4.02 -9.69
CA TRP A 76 16.40 -5.18 -8.89
C TRP A 76 16.48 -6.49 -9.67
N PRO A 77 16.80 -7.63 -9.01
CA PRO A 77 16.84 -8.94 -9.64
C PRO A 77 15.46 -9.44 -10.09
N ASP A 78 15.45 -10.35 -11.07
CA ASP A 78 14.28 -10.81 -11.84
C ASP A 78 13.20 -11.63 -11.09
N TRP A 79 13.25 -11.73 -9.78
CA TRP A 79 12.26 -12.51 -9.02
C TRP A 79 10.95 -11.78 -8.70
N SER A 80 10.79 -10.56 -9.18
CA SER A 80 9.56 -9.82 -8.99
C SER A 80 8.55 -10.10 -10.11
N PHE A 81 7.31 -10.38 -9.76
CA PHE A 81 6.19 -10.67 -10.66
C PHE A 81 5.86 -9.55 -11.67
N ILE A 82 6.59 -8.45 -11.68
CA ILE A 82 6.28 -7.25 -12.45
C ILE A 82 6.99 -7.23 -13.82
N SER A 83 8.22 -7.68 -13.93
CA SER A 83 8.93 -7.77 -15.21
C SER A 83 10.24 -8.54 -15.12
N LYS A 84 10.54 -9.35 -16.14
CA LYS A 84 11.79 -10.10 -16.28
C LYS A 84 13.01 -9.25 -16.66
N ASN A 85 12.90 -7.93 -16.76
CA ASN A 85 13.96 -7.03 -17.25
C ASN A 85 14.25 -5.84 -16.32
N MET A 86 14.09 -6.01 -15.01
CA MET A 86 14.32 -4.92 -14.04
C MET A 86 15.79 -4.62 -13.74
N GLN A 87 16.74 -5.48 -14.14
CA GLN A 87 18.16 -5.27 -13.88
C GLN A 87 18.73 -4.08 -14.65
N ASN A 88 18.32 -3.88 -15.90
CA ASN A 88 18.89 -2.87 -16.79
C ASN A 88 17.95 -1.70 -17.05
N ASN A 89 16.71 -1.73 -16.55
CA ASN A 89 15.72 -0.71 -16.80
C ASN A 89 15.20 -0.09 -15.50
N ARG A 90 14.90 1.20 -15.58
CA ARG A 90 14.22 1.95 -14.53
C ARG A 90 12.75 2.09 -14.89
N TYR A 91 11.89 1.77 -13.93
CA TYR A 91 10.46 1.95 -14.04
C TYR A 91 10.03 3.04 -13.05
N GLN A 92 9.41 4.05 -13.58
CA GLN A 92 8.83 5.14 -12.79
C GLN A 92 7.36 5.27 -13.20
N GLY A 93 6.48 5.34 -12.20
CA GLY A 93 5.06 5.46 -12.50
C GLY A 93 4.22 5.66 -11.24
N HIS A 94 2.93 5.62 -11.48
CA HIS A 94 1.94 5.69 -10.42
C HIS A 94 0.92 4.57 -10.61
N LEU A 95 0.31 4.18 -9.51
CA LEU A 95 -0.81 3.27 -9.49
C LEU A 95 -1.97 3.91 -8.73
N TYR A 96 -3.16 3.65 -9.20
CA TYR A 96 -4.38 4.07 -8.53
C TYR A 96 -5.48 3.03 -8.72
N GLY A 97 -6.38 2.98 -7.76
CA GLY A 97 -7.46 2.02 -7.79
C GLY A 97 -8.30 2.03 -6.53
N GLY A 98 -9.05 0.97 -6.35
CA GLY A 98 -9.88 0.81 -5.17
C GLY A 98 -10.30 -0.64 -4.97
N GLY A 99 -10.83 -0.93 -3.79
CA GLY A 99 -11.23 -2.26 -3.43
C GLY A 99 -12.03 -2.32 -2.14
N VAL A 100 -12.34 -3.54 -1.76
CA VAL A 100 -13.02 -3.86 -0.52
C VAL A 100 -12.10 -4.64 0.41
N SER A 101 -12.28 -4.46 1.70
CA SER A 101 -11.48 -5.12 2.72
C SER A 101 -12.38 -5.70 3.81
N ILE A 102 -11.84 -6.66 4.53
CA ILE A 102 -12.37 -7.15 5.79
C ILE A 102 -11.23 -7.22 6.79
N GLY A 103 -11.51 -6.85 8.04
CA GLY A 103 -10.54 -6.90 9.10
C GLY A 103 -11.14 -7.21 10.45
N HIS A 104 -10.26 -7.50 11.39
CA HIS A 104 -10.62 -7.76 12.78
C HIS A 104 -9.65 -7.07 13.72
N SER A 105 -10.20 -6.42 14.73
CA SER A 105 -9.46 -5.73 15.77
C SER A 105 -9.63 -6.46 17.10
N TRP A 106 -8.49 -6.80 17.73
CA TRP A 106 -8.41 -7.39 19.07
C TRP A 106 -7.97 -6.34 20.07
N ILE A 107 -8.79 -6.08 21.06
CA ILE A 107 -8.45 -5.16 22.16
C ILE A 107 -7.46 -5.87 23.08
N LEU A 108 -6.22 -5.40 23.14
CA LEU A 108 -5.18 -5.93 24.03
C LEU A 108 -5.22 -5.31 25.43
N LYS A 109 -5.39 -4.00 25.48
CA LYS A 109 -5.49 -3.20 26.72
C LYS A 109 -6.41 -2.00 26.50
N LYS A 110 -6.66 -1.22 27.55
CA LYS A 110 -7.59 -0.05 27.53
C LYS A 110 -7.40 0.91 26.36
N ARG A 111 -6.19 1.02 25.80
CA ARG A 111 -5.86 1.95 24.70
C ARG A 111 -5.10 1.29 23.55
N TRP A 112 -4.81 0.00 23.63
CA TRP A 112 -4.05 -0.72 22.63
C TRP A 112 -4.88 -1.81 21.99
N SER A 113 -4.90 -1.82 20.68
CA SER A 113 -5.54 -2.86 19.88
C SER A 113 -4.58 -3.36 18.82
N LEU A 114 -4.67 -4.65 18.53
CA LEU A 114 -4.03 -5.28 17.37
C LEU A 114 -5.10 -5.43 16.30
N GLU A 115 -4.77 -5.09 15.07
CA GLU A 115 -5.68 -5.20 13.94
C GLU A 115 -5.03 -5.98 12.81
N ALA A 116 -5.77 -6.88 12.19
CA ALA A 116 -5.38 -7.51 10.94
C ALA A 116 -6.47 -7.30 9.90
N SER A 117 -6.07 -6.96 8.67
CA SER A 117 -6.99 -6.79 7.56
C SER A 117 -6.45 -7.34 6.25
N VAL A 118 -7.38 -7.81 5.42
CA VAL A 118 -7.12 -8.25 4.05
C VAL A 118 -8.13 -7.62 3.11
N GLY A 119 -7.73 -7.36 1.87
CA GLY A 119 -8.61 -6.73 0.89
C GLY A 119 -8.25 -7.12 -0.52
N VAL A 120 -9.27 -7.07 -1.37
CA VAL A 120 -9.16 -7.31 -2.81
C VAL A 120 -9.69 -6.10 -3.56
N GLY A 121 -9.15 -5.87 -4.73
CA GLY A 121 -9.56 -4.72 -5.52
C GLY A 121 -8.94 -4.69 -6.91
N TYR A 122 -9.16 -3.57 -7.55
CA TYR A 122 -8.66 -3.25 -8.87
C TYR A 122 -7.66 -2.11 -8.78
N ALA A 123 -6.55 -2.24 -9.50
CA ALA A 123 -5.55 -1.20 -9.64
C ALA A 123 -5.16 -1.01 -11.10
N ARG A 124 -5.06 0.24 -11.53
CA ARG A 124 -4.45 0.62 -12.80
C ARG A 124 -3.05 1.15 -12.54
N ILE A 125 -2.07 0.54 -13.20
CA ILE A 125 -0.66 0.87 -13.10
C ILE A 125 -0.26 1.55 -14.39
N VAL A 126 0.21 2.79 -14.32
CA VAL A 126 0.77 3.54 -15.44
C VAL A 126 2.25 3.74 -15.16
N TYR A 127 3.09 3.31 -16.08
CA TYR A 127 4.54 3.39 -15.89
C TYR A 127 5.28 3.74 -17.17
N ASP A 128 6.36 4.48 -16.98
CA ASP A 128 7.35 4.81 -17.99
C ASP A 128 8.58 3.93 -17.81
N LYS A 129 9.05 3.37 -18.92
CA LYS A 129 10.26 2.57 -18.97
C LYS A 129 11.42 3.40 -19.50
N TYR A 130 12.53 3.36 -18.77
CA TYR A 130 13.78 3.99 -19.16
C TYR A 130 14.87 2.92 -19.37
N PRO A 131 15.63 2.95 -20.49
CA PRO A 131 16.61 1.91 -20.83
C PRO A 131 17.90 1.97 -20.01
N CYS A 132 18.02 2.91 -19.08
CA CYS A 132 19.20 3.09 -18.23
C CYS A 132 18.82 3.44 -16.80
N THR A 133 19.57 2.94 -15.82
CA THR A 133 19.32 3.21 -14.40
C THR A 133 19.57 4.67 -14.00
N GLN A 134 20.35 5.42 -14.75
CA GLN A 134 20.71 6.81 -14.44
C GLN A 134 20.39 7.82 -15.55
N CYS A 135 20.47 7.45 -16.82
CA CYS A 135 20.28 8.35 -17.96
C CYS A 135 19.53 7.64 -19.07
N GLY A 136 18.53 8.25 -19.64
CA GLY A 136 17.82 7.70 -20.82
C GLY A 136 16.58 8.52 -21.15
N THR A 137 16.32 8.66 -22.44
CA THR A 137 15.03 9.16 -22.97
C THR A 137 13.95 8.14 -22.72
N LYS A 138 12.74 8.58 -22.43
CA LYS A 138 11.53 7.75 -22.26
C LYS A 138 11.36 6.82 -23.47
N GLU A 139 11.44 5.52 -23.26
CA GLU A 139 11.38 4.53 -24.33
C GLU A 139 9.93 4.12 -24.63
N LYS A 140 9.11 3.95 -23.60
CA LYS A 140 7.70 3.52 -23.75
C LYS A 140 6.88 3.90 -22.52
N GLU A 141 5.67 4.35 -22.79
CA GLU A 141 4.59 4.42 -21.80
C GLU A 141 3.72 3.15 -21.96
N ASP A 142 3.49 2.47 -20.85
CA ASP A 142 2.64 1.28 -20.85
C ASP A 142 1.70 1.31 -19.63
N ASN A 143 0.57 0.64 -19.76
CA ASN A 143 -0.38 0.53 -18.65
C ASN A 143 -0.76 -0.93 -18.45
N LYS A 144 -0.98 -1.29 -17.18
CA LYS A 144 -1.47 -2.61 -16.78
C LYS A 144 -2.63 -2.48 -15.82
N ASN A 145 -3.62 -3.32 -16.07
CA ASN A 145 -4.73 -3.51 -15.16
C ASN A 145 -4.43 -4.70 -14.26
N TYR A 146 -4.62 -4.52 -12.97
CA TYR A 146 -4.42 -5.55 -11.96
C TYR A 146 -5.72 -5.76 -11.18
N PHE A 147 -6.13 -7.00 -11.05
CA PHE A 147 -7.21 -7.40 -10.17
C PHE A 147 -6.70 -8.49 -9.22
N GLY A 148 -6.84 -8.26 -7.91
CA GLY A 148 -6.32 -9.21 -6.92
C GLY A 148 -6.22 -8.58 -5.52
N PRO A 149 -5.42 -9.18 -4.63
CA PRO A 149 -5.22 -8.66 -3.29
C PRO A 149 -4.54 -7.28 -3.34
N THR A 150 -5.23 -6.27 -2.80
CA THR A 150 -4.77 -4.86 -2.76
C THR A 150 -4.39 -4.41 -1.35
N LYS A 151 -4.77 -5.19 -0.33
CA LYS A 151 -4.46 -4.89 1.06
C LYS A 151 -4.17 -6.17 1.83
N ALA A 152 -3.12 -6.16 2.63
CA ALA A 152 -2.86 -7.12 3.71
C ALA A 152 -2.04 -6.36 4.76
N SER A 153 -2.58 -6.20 5.94
CA SER A 153 -1.90 -5.44 7.00
C SER A 153 -2.12 -6.05 8.37
N VAL A 154 -1.12 -5.86 9.23
CA VAL A 154 -1.21 -6.08 10.67
C VAL A 154 -0.73 -4.78 11.32
N SER A 155 -1.57 -4.19 12.16
CA SER A 155 -1.35 -2.86 12.72
C SER A 155 -1.52 -2.87 14.23
N LEU A 156 -0.67 -2.13 14.94
CA LEU A 156 -0.85 -1.83 16.34
C LEU A 156 -1.48 -0.45 16.48
N ILE A 157 -2.66 -0.38 17.08
CA ILE A 157 -3.45 0.83 17.19
C ILE A 157 -3.41 1.36 18.61
N TYR A 158 -3.16 2.65 18.75
CA TYR A 158 -3.28 3.38 20.00
C TYR A 158 -4.47 4.35 19.94
N VAL A 159 -5.45 4.15 20.81
CA VAL A 159 -6.66 5.00 20.89
C VAL A 159 -6.40 6.25 21.72
N ILE A 160 -6.46 7.41 21.07
CA ILE A 160 -6.41 8.72 21.71
C ILE A 160 -7.86 9.13 22.03
N LYS A 161 -8.11 9.47 23.29
CA LYS A 161 -9.40 9.97 23.75
C LYS A 161 -9.34 11.47 23.91
#